data_8ff7c828454ae6d2e3eac01ca8d3a072
#
_entry.id   8ff7c828454ae6d2e3eac01ca8d3a072
#
_cell.length_a   1.000
_cell.length_b   1.000
_cell.length_c   1.000
_cell.angle_alpha   90.00
_cell.angle_beta   90.00
_cell.angle_gamma   90.00
#
_symmetry.space_group_name_H-M   'P 1'
#
loop_
_entity.id
_entity.type
_entity.pdbx_description
1 polymer ?
#
loop_
_entity_poly.entity_id
_entity_poly.type
_entity_poly.pdbx_seq_one_letter_code
_entity_poly.pdbx_strand_id
1 'polypeptide(L)'
;MTYRRQLVKIVILGCGRVGSTLATMLDRAGHKVSIIDYSSEAFQRLSPDFGGETISGNGVDEEVLIRAGIKEADAFAAVTNGDNRNIMASQIVKEIFKIKKVMCRIYDPIREETYRELGLETISPTIVGAQMFFDALIAQK
;
A
#
# COMPACT_ATOMS: atom_id res chain seq x y z
N MET A 1 26.51 16.56 -3.53
CA MET A 1 26.37 15.23 -2.90
C MET A 1 25.31 14.41 -3.60
N THR A 2 25.68 13.22 -4.02
CA THR A 2 24.75 12.36 -4.74
C THR A 2 23.93 11.56 -3.75
N TYR A 3 22.62 11.73 -3.78
CA TYR A 3 21.71 10.96 -2.93
C TYR A 3 21.37 9.65 -3.63
N ARG A 4 21.76 8.54 -3.04
CA ARG A 4 21.47 7.22 -3.60
C ARG A 4 20.25 6.63 -2.91
N ARG A 5 19.18 6.42 -3.67
CA ARG A 5 18.00 5.73 -3.15
C ARG A 5 18.28 4.26 -2.96
N GLN A 6 17.88 3.75 -1.81
CA GLN A 6 17.95 2.34 -1.54
C GLN A 6 16.78 1.65 -2.22
N LEU A 7 17.08 0.57 -2.98
CA LEU A 7 16.03 -0.26 -3.56
C LEU A 7 15.41 -1.13 -2.49
N VAL A 8 14.09 -1.25 -2.51
CA VAL A 8 13.35 -2.00 -1.50
C VAL A 8 12.41 -3.01 -2.15
N LYS A 9 12.04 -4.01 -1.38
CA LYS A 9 11.03 -4.99 -1.76
C LYS A 9 9.75 -4.64 -1.02
N ILE A 10 8.66 -4.47 -1.78
CA ILE A 10 7.40 -3.99 -1.23
C ILE A 10 6.28 -4.96 -1.62
N VAL A 11 5.44 -5.30 -0.65
CA VAL A 11 4.20 -6.04 -0.89
C VAL A 11 3.04 -5.05 -0.76
N ILE A 12 2.18 -5.02 -1.77
CA ILE A 12 0.99 -4.17 -1.80
C ILE A 12 -0.25 -5.05 -1.76
N LEU A 13 -1.18 -4.72 -0.89
CA LEU A 13 -2.49 -5.36 -0.86
C LEU A 13 -3.53 -4.41 -1.46
N GLY A 14 -4.12 -4.84 -2.56
CA GLY A 14 -5.15 -4.08 -3.28
C GLY A 14 -4.65 -3.53 -4.60
N CYS A 15 -5.26 -3.99 -5.70
CA CYS A 15 -4.95 -3.53 -7.05
C CYS A 15 -6.11 -2.71 -7.62
N GLY A 16 -6.59 -1.76 -6.82
CA GLY A 16 -7.53 -0.74 -7.27
C GLY A 16 -6.77 0.43 -7.91
N ARG A 17 -7.39 1.59 -7.94
CA ARG A 17 -6.76 2.77 -8.55
C ARG A 17 -5.49 3.17 -7.83
N VAL A 18 -5.52 3.23 -6.50
CA VAL A 18 -4.34 3.62 -5.73
C VAL A 18 -3.28 2.53 -5.81
N GLY A 19 -3.66 1.27 -5.57
CA GLY A 19 -2.69 0.18 -5.54
C GLY A 19 -2.00 -0.04 -6.88
N SER A 20 -2.76 -0.05 -7.98
CA SER A 20 -2.17 -0.24 -9.30
C SER A 20 -1.25 0.91 -9.69
N THR A 21 -1.64 2.14 -9.35
CA THR A 21 -0.82 3.32 -9.62
C THR A 21 0.47 3.27 -8.80
N LEU A 22 0.34 2.97 -7.50
CA LEU A 22 1.51 2.86 -6.61
C LEU A 22 2.46 1.77 -7.08
N ALA A 23 1.92 0.60 -7.43
CA ALA A 23 2.73 -0.52 -7.90
C ALA A 23 3.51 -0.16 -9.16
N THR A 24 2.85 0.50 -10.10
CA THR A 24 3.49 0.93 -11.34
C THR A 24 4.61 1.95 -11.06
N MET A 25 4.34 2.91 -10.17
CA MET A 25 5.35 3.92 -9.82
C MET A 25 6.58 3.28 -9.19
N LEU A 26 6.37 2.36 -8.26
CA LEU A 26 7.47 1.68 -7.57
C LEU A 26 8.27 0.79 -8.52
N ASP A 27 7.58 0.06 -9.38
CA ASP A 27 8.21 -0.80 -10.37
C ASP A 27 9.09 0.02 -11.32
N ARG A 28 8.60 1.13 -11.81
CA ARG A 28 9.35 2.02 -12.71
C ARG A 28 10.55 2.68 -12.02
N ALA A 29 10.47 2.82 -10.71
CA ALA A 29 11.60 3.34 -9.93
C ALA A 29 12.65 2.26 -9.61
N GLY A 30 12.44 1.02 -10.04
CA GLY A 30 13.40 -0.07 -9.88
C GLY A 30 13.20 -0.93 -8.65
N HIS A 31 12.17 -0.67 -7.86
CA HIS A 31 11.89 -1.48 -6.67
C HIS A 31 11.24 -2.81 -7.04
N LYS A 32 11.39 -3.81 -6.18
CA LYS A 32 10.70 -5.08 -6.34
C LYS A 32 9.31 -5.00 -5.73
N VAL A 33 8.29 -5.28 -6.55
CA VAL A 33 6.89 -5.13 -6.12
C VAL A 33 6.16 -6.45 -6.30
N SER A 34 5.45 -6.87 -5.25
CA SER A 34 4.43 -7.92 -5.34
C SER A 34 3.12 -7.28 -4.97
N ILE A 35 2.08 -7.53 -5.76
CA ILE A 35 0.77 -6.96 -5.50
C ILE A 35 -0.27 -8.08 -5.39
N ILE A 36 -1.07 -8.00 -4.32
CA ILE A 36 -2.11 -8.98 -3.99
C ILE A 36 -3.47 -8.35 -4.24
N ASP A 37 -4.36 -9.10 -4.87
CA ASP A 37 -5.77 -8.74 -4.94
C ASP A 37 -6.62 -10.01 -4.93
N TYR A 38 -7.80 -9.90 -4.35
CA TYR A 38 -8.74 -11.03 -4.33
C TYR A 38 -9.21 -11.37 -5.73
N SER A 39 -9.38 -10.35 -6.58
CA SER A 39 -9.83 -10.52 -7.96
C SER A 39 -8.64 -10.43 -8.93
N SER A 40 -8.40 -11.50 -9.68
CA SER A 40 -7.33 -11.50 -10.68
C SER A 40 -7.58 -10.50 -11.82
N GLU A 41 -8.84 -10.14 -12.06
CA GLU A 41 -9.17 -9.13 -13.07
C GLU A 41 -8.65 -7.75 -12.71
N ALA A 42 -8.48 -7.47 -11.41
CA ALA A 42 -7.95 -6.20 -10.95
C ALA A 42 -6.54 -5.91 -11.49
N PHE A 43 -5.78 -6.96 -11.77
CA PHE A 43 -4.40 -6.81 -12.28
C PHE A 43 -4.35 -6.19 -13.68
N GLN A 44 -5.46 -6.13 -14.40
CA GLN A 44 -5.52 -5.45 -15.68
C GLN A 44 -5.31 -3.94 -15.56
N ARG A 45 -5.45 -3.39 -14.36
CA ARG A 45 -5.17 -1.98 -14.10
C ARG A 45 -3.68 -1.64 -14.08
N LEU A 46 -2.84 -2.65 -13.95
CA LEU A 46 -1.39 -2.45 -13.99
C LEU A 46 -0.94 -2.08 -15.40
N SER A 47 0.17 -1.34 -15.48
CA SER A 47 0.77 -1.02 -16.77
C SER A 47 1.19 -2.31 -17.49
N PRO A 48 1.05 -2.36 -18.83
CA PRO A 48 1.48 -3.54 -19.59
C PRO A 48 2.94 -3.93 -19.38
N ASP A 49 3.78 -2.97 -19.01
CA ASP A 49 5.20 -3.21 -18.76
C ASP A 49 5.53 -3.48 -17.29
N PHE A 50 4.49 -3.69 -16.46
CA PHE A 50 4.72 -3.99 -15.04
C PHE A 50 5.55 -5.27 -14.89
N GLY A 51 6.72 -5.13 -14.25
CA GLY A 51 7.67 -6.24 -14.08
C GLY A 51 7.60 -6.95 -12.74
N GLY A 52 6.68 -6.56 -11.86
CA GLY A 52 6.51 -7.19 -10.56
C GLY A 52 5.67 -8.46 -10.61
N GLU A 53 5.35 -8.98 -9.45
CA GLU A 53 4.55 -10.20 -9.31
C GLU A 53 3.12 -9.87 -8.92
N THR A 54 2.16 -10.64 -9.45
CA THR A 54 0.75 -10.53 -9.10
C THR A 54 0.32 -11.81 -8.39
N ILE A 55 -0.33 -11.67 -7.25
CA ILE A 55 -0.78 -12.80 -6.45
C ILE A 55 -2.29 -12.64 -6.18
N SER A 56 -3.08 -13.60 -6.66
CA SER A 56 -4.52 -13.62 -6.41
C SER A 56 -4.78 -14.34 -5.09
N GLY A 57 -5.49 -13.69 -4.18
CA GLY A 57 -5.83 -14.29 -2.90
C GLY A 57 -6.31 -13.28 -1.88
N ASN A 58 -6.63 -13.79 -0.70
CA ASN A 58 -7.07 -12.98 0.43
C ASN A 58 -5.86 -12.46 1.21
N GLY A 59 -5.71 -11.14 1.25
CA GLY A 59 -4.56 -10.50 1.88
C GLY A 59 -4.48 -10.60 3.40
N VAL A 60 -5.50 -11.18 4.06
CA VAL A 60 -5.42 -11.47 5.49
C VAL A 60 -5.04 -12.94 5.74
N ASP A 61 -4.84 -13.71 4.69
CA ASP A 61 -4.35 -15.09 4.78
C ASP A 61 -2.82 -15.07 4.79
N GLU A 62 -2.23 -15.61 5.86
CA GLU A 62 -0.78 -15.61 6.01
C GLU A 62 -0.08 -16.35 4.86
N GLU A 63 -0.69 -17.44 4.34
CA GLU A 63 -0.09 -18.17 3.22
C GLU A 63 -0.03 -17.32 1.95
N VAL A 64 -1.05 -16.50 1.71
CA VAL A 64 -1.06 -15.58 0.58
C VAL A 64 0.03 -14.53 0.73
N LEU A 65 0.18 -13.98 1.94
CA LEU A 65 1.25 -13.03 2.24
C LEU A 65 2.62 -13.65 2.04
N ILE A 66 2.80 -14.91 2.47
CA ILE A 66 4.06 -15.63 2.29
C ILE A 66 4.37 -15.82 0.80
N ARG A 67 3.36 -16.22 0.01
CA ARG A 67 3.54 -16.36 -1.44
C ARG A 67 3.92 -15.04 -2.10
N ALA A 68 3.44 -13.93 -1.56
CA ALA A 68 3.79 -12.61 -2.06
C ALA A 68 5.19 -12.16 -1.64
N GLY A 69 5.87 -12.94 -0.80
CA GLY A 69 7.23 -12.64 -0.36
C GLY A 69 7.31 -11.73 0.85
N ILE A 70 6.27 -11.74 1.71
CA ILE A 70 6.25 -10.85 2.88
C ILE A 70 7.44 -11.08 3.82
N LYS A 71 7.93 -12.33 3.90
CA LYS A 71 9.04 -12.64 4.81
C LYS A 71 10.34 -11.92 4.42
N GLU A 72 10.51 -11.61 3.15
CA GLU A 72 11.69 -10.91 2.63
C GLU A 72 11.40 -9.44 2.30
N ALA A 73 10.20 -8.96 2.61
CA ALA A 73 9.81 -7.60 2.25
C ALA A 73 10.38 -6.57 3.23
N ASP A 74 10.71 -5.41 2.68
CA ASP A 74 11.14 -4.26 3.47
C ASP A 74 9.95 -3.40 3.90
N ALA A 75 8.85 -3.45 3.13
CA ALA A 75 7.68 -2.62 3.37
C ALA A 75 6.41 -3.29 2.89
N PHE A 76 5.29 -2.84 3.44
CA PHE A 76 3.96 -3.31 3.09
C PHE A 76 2.99 -2.15 3.06
N ALA A 77 2.07 -2.16 2.10
CA ALA A 77 1.02 -1.16 2.00
C ALA A 77 -0.32 -1.83 1.75
N ALA A 78 -1.28 -1.61 2.64
CA ALA A 78 -2.65 -2.06 2.46
C ALA A 78 -3.49 -0.90 1.94
N VAL A 79 -3.94 -1.01 0.70
CA VAL A 79 -4.61 0.09 -0.01
C VAL A 79 -5.88 -0.38 -0.72
N THR A 80 -6.57 -1.37 -0.16
CA THR A 80 -7.86 -1.81 -0.66
C THR A 80 -8.94 -0.74 -0.36
N ASN A 81 -10.15 -0.95 -0.87
CA ASN A 81 -11.26 -0.06 -0.56
C ASN A 81 -11.97 -0.37 0.75
N GLY A 82 -11.45 -1.32 1.54
CA GLY A 82 -12.04 -1.72 2.81
C GLY A 82 -11.15 -1.41 4.00
N ASP A 83 -11.60 -0.51 4.88
CA ASP A 83 -10.83 -0.12 6.07
C ASP A 83 -10.51 -1.32 6.96
N ASN A 84 -11.51 -2.18 7.22
CA ASN A 84 -11.31 -3.34 8.08
C ASN A 84 -10.24 -4.28 7.53
N ARG A 85 -10.28 -4.53 6.23
CA ARG A 85 -9.30 -5.39 5.56
C ARG A 85 -7.91 -4.78 5.63
N ASN A 86 -7.80 -3.49 5.38
CA ASN A 86 -6.53 -2.79 5.43
C ASN A 86 -5.93 -2.82 6.84
N ILE A 87 -6.76 -2.58 7.85
CA ILE A 87 -6.32 -2.60 9.26
C ILE A 87 -5.88 -4.00 9.65
N MET A 88 -6.69 -5.01 9.36
CA MET A 88 -6.37 -6.39 9.75
C MET A 88 -5.08 -6.88 9.09
N ALA A 89 -4.95 -6.67 7.79
CA ALA A 89 -3.74 -7.08 7.08
C ALA A 89 -2.51 -6.36 7.62
N SER A 90 -2.62 -5.06 7.87
CA SER A 90 -1.52 -4.26 8.41
C SER A 90 -1.08 -4.74 9.77
N GLN A 91 -2.03 -5.10 10.64
CA GLN A 91 -1.71 -5.65 11.96
C GLN A 91 -1.03 -7.01 11.87
N ILE A 92 -1.50 -7.89 10.99
CA ILE A 92 -0.87 -9.19 10.76
C ILE A 92 0.58 -8.99 10.32
N VAL A 93 0.78 -8.14 9.32
CA VAL A 93 2.11 -7.91 8.76
C VAL A 93 3.05 -7.31 9.80
N LYS A 94 2.56 -6.36 10.57
CA LYS A 94 3.35 -5.69 11.59
C LYS A 94 3.67 -6.62 12.77
N GLU A 95 2.66 -7.32 13.29
CA GLU A 95 2.81 -8.09 14.53
C GLU A 95 3.35 -9.50 14.31
N ILE A 96 2.96 -10.17 13.24
CA ILE A 96 3.38 -11.54 12.97
C ILE A 96 4.66 -11.58 12.15
N PHE A 97 4.71 -10.83 11.05
CA PHE A 97 5.85 -10.84 10.15
C PHE A 97 6.93 -9.81 10.51
N LYS A 98 6.63 -8.92 11.46
CA LYS A 98 7.58 -7.94 12.00
C LYS A 98 8.16 -7.00 10.94
N ILE A 99 7.37 -6.67 9.93
CA ILE A 99 7.77 -5.69 8.92
C ILE A 99 7.72 -4.30 9.57
N LYS A 100 8.80 -3.55 9.45
CA LYS A 100 8.92 -2.25 10.12
C LYS A 100 8.12 -1.15 9.44
N LYS A 101 8.10 -1.14 8.10
CA LYS A 101 7.43 -0.09 7.35
C LYS A 101 6.10 -0.63 6.84
N VAL A 102 5.01 -0.31 7.54
CA VAL A 102 3.67 -0.76 7.20
C VAL A 102 2.78 0.46 7.08
N MET A 103 2.22 0.67 5.89
CA MET A 103 1.32 1.78 5.60
C MET A 103 -0.09 1.26 5.40
N CYS A 104 -1.06 1.91 6.02
CA CYS A 104 -2.46 1.48 6.00
C CYS A 104 -3.36 2.62 5.51
N ARG A 105 -4.09 2.36 4.43
CA ARG A 105 -5.10 3.29 3.94
C ARG A 105 -6.36 3.17 4.78
N ILE A 106 -6.86 4.29 5.29
CA ILE A 106 -8.12 4.35 6.02
C ILE A 106 -8.94 5.50 5.47
N TYR A 107 -10.18 5.20 5.01
CA TYR A 107 -11.08 6.19 4.46
C TYR A 107 -11.72 7.07 5.52
N ASP A 108 -12.14 6.45 6.62
CA ASP A 108 -12.87 7.15 7.67
C ASP A 108 -11.89 7.95 8.54
N PRO A 109 -11.97 9.29 8.55
CA PRO A 109 -11.05 10.12 9.33
C PRO A 109 -11.07 9.83 10.83
N ILE A 110 -12.22 9.45 11.38
CA ILE A 110 -12.34 9.13 12.81
C ILE A 110 -11.59 7.85 13.11
N ARG A 111 -11.75 6.83 12.26
CA ARG A 111 -11.04 5.56 12.42
C ARG A 111 -9.54 5.74 12.20
N GLU A 112 -9.17 6.57 11.24
CA GLU A 112 -7.76 6.84 10.96
C GLU A 112 -7.04 7.38 12.20
N GLU A 113 -7.65 8.36 12.87
CA GLU A 113 -7.07 8.93 14.09
C GLU A 113 -6.90 7.87 15.18
N THR A 114 -7.93 7.03 15.39
CA THR A 114 -7.90 5.98 16.40
C THR A 114 -6.75 5.00 16.15
N TYR A 115 -6.61 4.52 14.92
CA TYR A 115 -5.60 3.52 14.62
C TYR A 115 -4.20 4.10 14.54
N ARG A 116 -4.06 5.38 14.19
CA ARG A 116 -2.78 6.08 14.28
C ARG A 116 -2.30 6.15 15.72
N GLU A 117 -3.21 6.45 16.66
CA GLU A 117 -2.88 6.46 18.09
C GLU A 117 -2.48 5.08 18.59
N LEU A 118 -2.99 4.02 17.98
CA LEU A 118 -2.65 2.64 18.32
C LEU A 118 -1.36 2.16 17.63
N GLY A 119 -0.67 3.03 16.91
CA GLY A 119 0.66 2.74 16.35
C GLY A 119 0.70 2.34 14.89
N LEU A 120 -0.42 2.38 14.16
CA LEU A 120 -0.39 2.16 12.71
C LEU A 120 -0.02 3.46 11.98
N GLU A 121 0.82 3.36 10.97
CA GLU A 121 1.04 4.47 10.06
C GLU A 121 -0.09 4.47 9.04
N THR A 122 -0.85 5.57 9.00
CA THR A 122 -2.07 5.64 8.21
C THR A 122 -2.03 6.80 7.22
N ILE A 123 -2.70 6.60 6.09
CA ILE A 123 -2.94 7.67 5.13
C ILE A 123 -4.40 7.61 4.73
N SER A 124 -5.07 8.76 4.79
CA SER A 124 -6.42 8.94 4.24
C SER A 124 -6.29 9.70 2.93
N PRO A 125 -6.47 9.03 1.78
CA PRO A 125 -6.39 9.73 0.50
C PRO A 125 -7.42 10.85 0.37
N THR A 126 -8.57 10.70 1.02
CA THR A 126 -9.60 11.73 1.03
C THR A 126 -9.08 13.02 1.67
N ILE A 127 -8.46 12.91 2.84
CA ILE A 127 -7.91 14.08 3.54
C ILE A 127 -6.72 14.65 2.79
N VAL A 128 -5.82 13.79 2.33
CA VAL A 128 -4.63 14.23 1.57
C VAL A 128 -5.07 14.97 0.29
N GLY A 129 -6.00 14.39 -0.46
CA GLY A 129 -6.50 15.01 -1.67
C GLY A 129 -7.19 16.34 -1.42
N ALA A 130 -8.05 16.39 -0.39
CA ALA A 130 -8.74 17.62 -0.02
C ALA A 130 -7.74 18.71 0.39
N GLN A 131 -6.70 18.34 1.14
CA GLN A 131 -5.68 19.29 1.54
C GLN A 131 -4.91 19.85 0.35
N MET A 132 -4.60 19.01 -0.62
CA MET A 132 -3.92 19.45 -1.83
C MET A 132 -4.78 20.42 -2.64
N PHE A 133 -6.08 20.16 -2.76
CA PHE A 133 -7.00 21.08 -3.41
C PHE A 133 -7.08 22.41 -2.66
N PHE A 134 -7.21 22.32 -1.33
CA PHE A 134 -7.27 23.52 -0.50
C PHE A 134 -6.04 24.40 -0.71
N ASP A 135 -4.85 23.80 -0.62
CA ASP A 135 -3.60 24.54 -0.76
C ASP A 135 -3.50 25.21 -2.14
N ALA A 136 -3.87 24.47 -3.19
CA ALA A 136 -3.82 25.01 -4.55
C ALA A 136 -4.82 26.15 -4.76
N LEU A 137 -6.01 26.04 -4.17
CA LEU A 137 -7.07 27.05 -4.35
C LEU A 137 -6.76 28.35 -3.63
N ILE A 138 -6.07 28.32 -2.51
CA ILE A 138 -5.75 29.54 -1.76
C ILE A 138 -4.33 30.05 -2.03
N ALA A 139 -3.56 29.37 -2.86
CA ALA A 139 -2.23 29.85 -3.21
C ALA A 139 -2.32 31.19 -3.95
N GLN A 140 -1.50 32.14 -3.53
CA GLN A 140 -1.41 33.43 -4.19
C GLN A 140 -0.21 33.41 -5.15
N LYS A 141 -0.41 34.05 -6.29
CA LYS A 141 0.67 34.18 -7.29
C LYS A 141 1.60 35.34 -6.96
#